data_2bb85023bd82a9bb13a6830d67f8f329
#
_entry.id   2bb85023bd82a9bb13a6830d67f8f329
#
_cell.length_a   1.000
_cell.length_b   1.000
_cell.length_c   1.000
_cell.angle_alpha   90.00
_cell.angle_beta   90.00
_cell.angle_gamma   90.00
#
_symmetry.space_group_name_H-M   'P 1'
#
loop_
_entity.id
_entity.type
_entity.pdbx_description
1 polymer ?
#
loop_
_entity_poly.entity_id
_entity_poly.type
_entity_poly.pdbx_seq_one_letter_code
_entity_poly.pdbx_strand_id
1 'polypeptide(L)'
;SKSKLSVEQYKKLSIGSLYALQQGGYLNTLSLDIKDKLPTILGEWWGINNAHDARETLDDLCRKGYDYYFPFVYEAFLLDDENAQDDIFQQNMESQEDYEKAVGQLQNLKEVYEELIAYEVITSKEDIARYGVIGWDAGRINFVARACCDMKYISEMEAWNYIDKAYELAHSSFTSWHDMAMSYVIGRAIWGGTNAHNLGMKG
;
A
#
# COMPACT_ATOMS: atom_id res chain seq x y z
N SER A 1 17.10 29.17 -2.29
CA SER A 1 15.68 29.12 -1.89
C SER A 1 15.07 27.85 -2.42
N LYS A 2 14.63 26.93 -1.53
CA LYS A 2 13.84 25.78 -1.97
C LYS A 2 12.56 26.35 -2.60
N SER A 3 12.35 26.06 -3.89
CA SER A 3 11.14 26.48 -4.58
C SER A 3 9.94 25.89 -3.84
N LYS A 4 8.98 26.76 -3.52
CA LYS A 4 7.77 26.34 -2.83
C LYS A 4 6.98 25.40 -3.77
N LEU A 5 6.54 24.25 -3.23
CA LEU A 5 5.73 23.31 -3.99
C LEU A 5 4.39 23.95 -4.41
N SER A 6 3.88 23.56 -5.58
CA SER A 6 2.55 23.96 -6.02
C SER A 6 1.45 23.23 -5.24
N VAL A 7 0.22 23.74 -5.28
CA VAL A 7 -0.94 23.07 -4.68
C VAL A 7 -1.12 21.66 -5.22
N GLU A 8 -0.94 21.50 -6.54
CA GLU A 8 -1.01 20.16 -7.16
C GLU A 8 0.07 19.20 -6.64
N GLN A 9 1.28 19.68 -6.43
CA GLN A 9 2.35 18.87 -5.85
C GLN A 9 2.02 18.46 -4.41
N TYR A 10 1.47 19.37 -3.58
CA TYR A 10 1.00 19.01 -2.23
C TYR A 10 -0.09 17.95 -2.25
N LYS A 11 -1.06 18.05 -3.14
CA LYS A 11 -2.11 17.04 -3.31
C LYS A 11 -1.51 15.68 -3.65
N LYS A 12 -0.55 15.64 -4.55
CA LYS A 12 0.11 14.40 -4.98
C LYS A 12 0.92 13.77 -3.85
N LEU A 13 1.64 14.57 -3.06
CA LEU A 13 2.38 14.08 -1.89
C LEU A 13 1.47 13.48 -0.83
N SER A 14 0.29 14.02 -0.66
CA SER A 14 -0.65 13.59 0.38
C SER A 14 -1.14 12.14 0.23
N ILE A 15 -1.02 11.55 -0.96
CA ILE A 15 -1.36 10.13 -1.18
C ILE A 15 -0.52 9.20 -0.30
N GLY A 16 0.71 9.56 0.03
CA GLY A 16 1.58 8.79 0.92
C GLY A 16 1.56 9.22 2.38
N SER A 17 0.66 10.12 2.76
CA SER A 17 0.65 10.73 4.11
C SER A 17 0.55 9.72 5.23
N LEU A 18 -0.31 8.72 5.10
CA LEU A 18 -0.48 7.72 6.16
C LEU A 18 0.79 6.89 6.38
N TYR A 19 1.45 6.47 5.31
CA TYR A 19 2.69 5.73 5.43
C TYR A 19 3.82 6.62 6.00
N ALA A 20 3.96 7.83 5.49
CA ALA A 20 4.96 8.78 5.98
C ALA A 20 4.75 9.12 7.45
N LEU A 21 3.51 9.36 7.86
CA LEU A 21 3.15 9.64 9.25
C LEU A 21 3.55 8.49 10.18
N GLN A 22 3.28 7.26 9.79
CA GLN A 22 3.62 6.07 10.57
C GLN A 22 5.14 5.92 10.77
N GLN A 23 5.94 6.36 9.80
CA GLN A 23 7.41 6.34 9.87
C GLN A 23 8.01 7.63 10.44
N GLY A 24 7.18 8.61 10.81
CA GLY A 24 7.63 9.90 11.32
C GLY A 24 8.22 10.83 10.26
N GLY A 25 7.88 10.60 8.98
CA GLY A 25 8.35 11.42 7.87
C GLY A 25 7.52 12.69 7.66
N TYR A 26 8.08 13.63 6.93
CA TYR A 26 7.38 14.87 6.56
C TYR A 26 6.27 14.57 5.54
N LEU A 27 5.17 15.28 5.68
CA LEU A 27 3.97 15.04 4.86
C LEU A 27 3.88 15.99 3.66
N ASN A 28 4.50 17.14 3.74
CA ASN A 28 4.29 18.26 2.82
C ASN A 28 5.54 18.67 2.04
N THR A 29 6.55 17.83 2.00
CA THR A 29 7.78 18.02 1.22
C THR A 29 8.11 16.74 0.46
N LEU A 30 8.86 16.88 -0.65
CA LEU A 30 9.32 15.70 -1.38
C LEU A 30 10.22 14.84 -0.47
N SER A 31 11.15 15.46 0.26
CA SER A 31 11.95 14.76 1.25
C SER A 31 11.11 14.34 2.46
N LEU A 32 11.33 13.11 2.93
CA LEU A 32 10.72 12.58 4.14
C LEU A 32 11.44 13.08 5.42
N ASP A 33 12.69 13.51 5.29
CA ASP A 33 13.55 13.97 6.39
C ASP A 33 13.72 12.93 7.52
N ILE A 34 13.84 11.67 7.16
CA ILE A 34 14.07 10.53 8.06
C ILE A 34 15.28 9.69 7.61
N LYS A 35 16.33 10.34 7.13
CA LYS A 35 17.49 9.66 6.52
C LYS A 35 18.13 8.60 7.40
N ASP A 36 18.12 8.78 8.70
CA ASP A 36 18.63 7.82 9.68
C ASP A 36 17.85 6.50 9.72
N LYS A 37 16.56 6.52 9.37
CA LYS A 37 15.68 5.35 9.32
C LYS A 37 15.65 4.67 7.95
N LEU A 38 16.01 5.37 6.89
CA LEU A 38 15.85 4.87 5.51
C LEU A 38 16.66 3.61 5.20
N PRO A 39 17.91 3.44 5.68
CA PRO A 39 18.64 2.19 5.46
C PRO A 39 17.91 0.96 5.99
N THR A 40 17.25 1.05 7.14
CA THR A 40 16.44 -0.02 7.70
C THR A 40 15.16 -0.22 6.90
N ILE A 41 14.43 0.86 6.63
CA ILE A 41 13.15 0.79 5.90
C ILE A 41 13.36 0.25 4.49
N LEU A 42 14.28 0.83 3.74
CA LEU A 42 14.52 0.41 2.35
C LEU A 42 15.32 -0.88 2.26
N GLY A 43 16.41 -0.99 3.02
CA GLY A 43 17.32 -2.14 2.93
C GLY A 43 16.74 -3.40 3.56
N GLU A 44 16.31 -3.34 4.82
CA GLU A 44 15.84 -4.52 5.55
C GLU A 44 14.40 -4.90 5.19
N TRP A 45 13.50 -3.92 5.08
CA TRP A 45 12.08 -4.21 4.85
C TRP A 45 11.71 -4.36 3.38
N TRP A 46 12.34 -3.57 2.49
CA TRP A 46 12.02 -3.55 1.07
C TRP A 46 13.05 -4.23 0.18
N GLY A 47 14.24 -4.53 0.71
CA GLY A 47 15.33 -5.11 -0.08
C GLY A 47 15.91 -4.16 -1.12
N ILE A 48 15.80 -2.84 -0.89
CA ILE A 48 16.27 -1.80 -1.80
C ILE A 48 17.60 -1.23 -1.27
N ASN A 49 18.69 -1.49 -1.99
CA ASN A 49 20.03 -1.08 -1.58
C ASN A 49 20.75 -0.21 -2.63
N ASN A 50 20.17 -0.02 -3.79
CA ASN A 50 20.77 0.71 -4.91
C ASN A 50 19.68 1.18 -5.90
N ALA A 51 20.12 1.91 -6.93
CA ALA A 51 19.23 2.45 -7.96
C ALA A 51 18.48 1.37 -8.75
N HIS A 52 19.14 0.25 -9.05
CA HIS A 52 18.51 -0.87 -9.77
C HIS A 52 17.36 -1.46 -8.95
N ASP A 53 17.62 -1.78 -7.68
CA ASP A 53 16.60 -2.31 -6.78
C ASP A 53 15.42 -1.35 -6.62
N ALA A 54 15.71 -0.05 -6.51
CA ALA A 54 14.70 1.00 -6.39
C ALA A 54 13.74 1.01 -7.59
N ARG A 55 14.28 1.02 -8.81
CA ARG A 55 13.47 1.05 -10.03
C ARG A 55 12.68 -0.24 -10.22
N GLU A 56 13.33 -1.39 -9.99
CA GLU A 56 12.66 -2.69 -10.08
C GLU A 56 11.47 -2.77 -9.12
N THR A 57 11.67 -2.43 -7.85
CA THR A 57 10.61 -2.45 -6.83
C THR A 57 9.47 -1.49 -7.17
N LEU A 58 9.79 -0.25 -7.54
CA LEU A 58 8.78 0.75 -7.88
C LEU A 58 7.99 0.37 -9.13
N ASP A 59 8.65 -0.15 -10.15
CA ASP A 59 7.98 -0.61 -11.37
C ASP A 59 7.08 -1.82 -11.09
N ASP A 60 7.53 -2.74 -10.24
CA ASP A 60 6.71 -3.88 -9.80
C ASP A 60 5.49 -3.45 -8.99
N LEU A 61 5.64 -2.50 -8.07
CA LEU A 61 4.50 -1.94 -7.33
C LEU A 61 3.47 -1.28 -8.24
N CYS A 62 3.92 -0.60 -9.29
CA CYS A 62 3.02 0.01 -10.27
C CYS A 62 2.32 -1.03 -11.15
N ARG A 63 2.96 -2.15 -11.45
CA ARG A 63 2.44 -3.20 -12.33
C ARG A 63 1.60 -4.23 -11.59
N LYS A 64 2.00 -4.62 -10.39
CA LYS A 64 1.43 -5.75 -9.66
C LYS A 64 1.44 -5.49 -8.15
N GLY A 65 0.57 -4.57 -7.72
CA GLY A 65 0.32 -4.34 -6.30
C GLY A 65 -0.67 -5.33 -5.71
N TYR A 66 -1.18 -5.06 -4.52
CA TYR A 66 -2.19 -5.87 -3.84
C TYR A 66 -3.51 -5.92 -4.61
N ASP A 67 -3.79 -4.91 -5.42
CA ASP A 67 -4.98 -4.86 -6.28
C ASP A 67 -5.01 -6.00 -7.32
N TYR A 68 -3.86 -6.55 -7.68
CA TYR A 68 -3.77 -7.75 -8.52
C TYR A 68 -4.38 -8.98 -7.83
N TYR A 69 -4.11 -9.16 -6.54
CA TYR A 69 -4.60 -10.30 -5.76
C TYR A 69 -6.01 -10.10 -5.23
N PHE A 70 -6.37 -8.87 -4.95
CA PHE A 70 -7.53 -8.51 -4.16
C PHE A 70 -8.86 -9.07 -4.68
N PRO A 71 -9.18 -9.03 -5.98
CA PRO A 71 -10.45 -9.60 -6.47
C PRO A 71 -10.61 -11.09 -6.11
N PHE A 72 -9.53 -11.84 -6.20
CA PHE A 72 -9.52 -13.28 -5.91
C PHE A 72 -9.51 -13.56 -4.40
N VAL A 73 -8.77 -12.78 -3.64
CA VAL A 73 -8.77 -12.86 -2.17
C VAL A 73 -10.15 -12.54 -1.62
N TYR A 74 -10.79 -11.50 -2.11
CA TYR A 74 -12.13 -11.12 -1.68
C TYR A 74 -13.17 -12.18 -2.07
N GLU A 75 -13.13 -12.69 -3.29
CA GLU A 75 -14.02 -13.77 -3.75
C GLU A 75 -13.89 -15.01 -2.85
N ALA A 76 -12.65 -15.43 -2.56
CA ALA A 76 -12.39 -16.53 -1.65
C ALA A 76 -12.89 -16.24 -0.23
N PHE A 77 -12.73 -15.01 0.25
CA PHE A 77 -13.18 -14.59 1.58
C PHE A 77 -14.70 -14.71 1.77
N LEU A 78 -15.47 -14.60 0.70
CA LEU A 78 -16.93 -14.76 0.73
C LEU A 78 -17.38 -16.22 0.80
N LEU A 79 -16.47 -17.17 0.59
CA LEU A 79 -16.77 -18.60 0.63
C LEU A 79 -16.40 -19.21 1.98
N ASP A 80 -17.19 -20.19 2.44
CA ASP A 80 -16.95 -20.90 3.70
C ASP A 80 -16.10 -22.16 3.51
N ASP A 81 -16.10 -22.75 2.29
CA ASP A 81 -15.37 -23.96 1.99
C ASP A 81 -13.91 -23.70 1.60
N GLU A 82 -12.97 -24.23 2.37
CA GLU A 82 -11.54 -24.06 2.12
C GLU A 82 -11.08 -24.62 0.77
N ASN A 83 -11.68 -25.71 0.30
CA ASN A 83 -11.34 -26.27 -1.01
C ASN A 83 -11.80 -25.33 -2.15
N ALA A 84 -12.97 -24.74 -2.02
CA ALA A 84 -13.46 -23.77 -2.99
C ALA A 84 -12.59 -22.49 -3.00
N GLN A 85 -12.13 -22.04 -1.84
CA GLN A 85 -11.20 -20.92 -1.72
C GLN A 85 -9.87 -21.22 -2.43
N ASP A 86 -9.31 -22.41 -2.19
CA ASP A 86 -8.05 -22.85 -2.82
C ASP A 86 -8.19 -22.94 -4.34
N ASP A 87 -9.30 -23.46 -4.84
CA ASP A 87 -9.59 -23.57 -6.27
C ASP A 87 -9.52 -22.20 -6.98
N ILE A 88 -10.02 -21.15 -6.35
CA ILE A 88 -9.93 -19.78 -6.90
C ILE A 88 -8.47 -19.41 -7.15
N PHE A 89 -7.59 -19.67 -6.19
CA PHE A 89 -6.17 -19.33 -6.32
C PHE A 89 -5.44 -20.23 -7.32
N GLN A 90 -5.74 -21.53 -7.31
CA GLN A 90 -5.16 -22.48 -8.27
C GLN A 90 -5.49 -22.10 -9.72
N GLN A 91 -6.71 -21.63 -9.97
CA GLN A 91 -7.17 -21.29 -11.31
C GLN A 91 -6.68 -19.91 -11.80
N ASN A 92 -6.36 -18.99 -10.90
CA ASN A 92 -6.15 -17.58 -11.25
C ASN A 92 -4.74 -17.06 -11.00
N MET A 93 -3.94 -17.69 -10.14
CA MET A 93 -2.58 -17.24 -9.88
C MET A 93 -1.62 -17.79 -10.93
N GLU A 94 -0.72 -16.91 -11.42
CA GLU A 94 0.21 -17.23 -12.51
C GLU A 94 1.41 -18.06 -12.08
N SER A 95 1.76 -18.00 -10.78
CA SER A 95 2.93 -18.67 -10.24
C SER A 95 2.67 -19.21 -8.84
N GLN A 96 3.54 -20.11 -8.37
CA GLN A 96 3.51 -20.61 -6.99
C GLN A 96 3.72 -19.46 -5.98
N GLU A 97 4.58 -18.52 -6.29
CA GLU A 97 4.81 -17.35 -5.44
C GLU A 97 3.53 -16.52 -5.29
N ASP A 98 2.82 -16.25 -6.40
CA ASP A 98 1.55 -15.52 -6.36
C ASP A 98 0.48 -16.30 -5.58
N TYR A 99 0.41 -17.61 -5.79
CA TYR A 99 -0.50 -18.46 -5.04
C TYR A 99 -0.27 -18.34 -3.53
N GLU A 100 0.98 -18.46 -3.08
CA GLU A 100 1.34 -18.38 -1.66
C GLU A 100 1.01 -16.99 -1.08
N LYS A 101 1.26 -15.92 -1.85
CA LYS A 101 0.88 -14.56 -1.46
C LYS A 101 -0.63 -14.41 -1.31
N ALA A 102 -1.41 -14.93 -2.24
CA ALA A 102 -2.87 -14.89 -2.18
C ALA A 102 -3.42 -15.63 -0.96
N VAL A 103 -2.88 -16.84 -0.68
CA VAL A 103 -3.24 -17.61 0.51
C VAL A 103 -2.94 -16.84 1.80
N GLY A 104 -1.76 -16.23 1.88
CA GLY A 104 -1.36 -15.45 3.04
C GLY A 104 -2.25 -14.22 3.23
N GLN A 105 -2.61 -13.53 2.16
CA GLN A 105 -3.52 -12.39 2.21
C GLN A 105 -4.93 -12.78 2.67
N LEU A 106 -5.45 -13.91 2.19
CA LEU A 106 -6.74 -14.43 2.64
C LEU A 106 -6.72 -14.76 4.13
N GLN A 107 -5.66 -15.41 4.60
CA GLN A 107 -5.49 -15.74 6.01
C GLN A 107 -5.48 -14.48 6.88
N ASN A 108 -4.72 -13.48 6.48
CA ASN A 108 -4.67 -12.21 7.17
C ASN A 108 -6.04 -11.50 7.20
N LEU A 109 -6.77 -11.49 6.09
CA LEU A 109 -8.09 -10.89 6.04
C LEU A 109 -9.08 -11.59 6.98
N LYS A 110 -9.07 -12.91 7.02
CA LYS A 110 -9.88 -13.69 7.97
C LYS A 110 -9.57 -13.34 9.42
N GLU A 111 -8.29 -13.19 9.75
CA GLU A 111 -7.84 -12.87 11.11
C GLU A 111 -8.25 -11.46 11.56
N VAL A 112 -8.17 -10.47 10.67
CA VAL A 112 -8.40 -9.07 11.01
C VAL A 112 -9.85 -8.61 10.84
N TYR A 113 -10.70 -9.41 10.24
CA TYR A 113 -12.06 -8.98 9.87
C TYR A 113 -12.85 -8.45 11.08
N GLU A 114 -12.85 -9.16 12.19
CA GLU A 114 -13.57 -8.74 13.40
C GLU A 114 -12.98 -7.46 14.01
N GLU A 115 -11.68 -7.27 13.90
CA GLU A 115 -11.02 -6.04 14.34
C GLU A 115 -11.39 -4.84 13.48
N LEU A 116 -11.46 -5.03 12.16
CA LEU A 116 -11.89 -3.98 11.23
C LEU A 116 -13.33 -3.53 11.54
N ILE A 117 -14.21 -4.46 11.90
CA ILE A 117 -15.56 -4.15 12.39
C ILE A 117 -15.51 -3.39 13.74
N ALA A 118 -14.72 -3.90 14.70
CA ALA A 118 -14.64 -3.33 16.05
C ALA A 118 -14.09 -1.89 16.06
N TYR A 119 -13.15 -1.60 15.16
CA TYR A 119 -12.58 -0.25 14.98
C TYR A 119 -13.39 0.63 14.00
N GLU A 120 -14.55 0.18 13.58
CA GLU A 120 -15.44 0.92 12.66
C GLU A 120 -14.79 1.33 11.32
N VAL A 121 -13.77 0.58 10.89
CA VAL A 121 -13.18 0.74 9.55
C VAL A 121 -14.18 0.30 8.49
N ILE A 122 -14.86 -0.81 8.77
CA ILE A 122 -15.93 -1.38 7.93
C ILE A 122 -17.14 -1.72 8.80
N THR A 123 -18.31 -1.84 8.19
CA THR A 123 -19.54 -2.30 8.83
C THR A 123 -19.96 -3.70 8.36
N SER A 124 -19.45 -4.13 7.21
CA SER A 124 -19.80 -5.41 6.59
C SER A 124 -18.70 -5.86 5.62
N LYS A 125 -18.81 -7.09 5.12
CA LYS A 125 -17.92 -7.62 4.07
C LYS A 125 -17.97 -6.79 2.78
N GLU A 126 -19.12 -6.24 2.45
CA GLU A 126 -19.31 -5.42 1.26
C GLU A 126 -18.47 -4.14 1.29
N ASP A 127 -18.24 -3.56 2.46
CA ASP A 127 -17.36 -2.40 2.60
C ASP A 127 -15.93 -2.71 2.21
N ILE A 128 -15.45 -3.94 2.42
CA ILE A 128 -14.11 -4.36 1.98
C ILE A 128 -13.99 -4.23 0.46
N ALA A 129 -14.99 -4.70 -0.30
CA ALA A 129 -15.01 -4.55 -1.75
C ALA A 129 -15.13 -3.09 -2.19
N ARG A 130 -15.95 -2.30 -1.47
CA ARG A 130 -16.18 -0.89 -1.76
C ARG A 130 -14.89 -0.07 -1.63
N TYR A 131 -14.13 -0.28 -0.58
CA TYR A 131 -12.88 0.44 -0.36
C TYR A 131 -11.70 -0.16 -1.13
N GLY A 132 -11.63 -1.48 -1.21
CA GLY A 132 -10.51 -2.18 -1.85
C GLY A 132 -9.17 -1.90 -1.18
N VAL A 133 -8.07 -2.08 -1.94
CA VAL A 133 -6.69 -1.97 -1.44
C VAL A 133 -5.82 -0.98 -2.21
N ILE A 134 -6.39 -0.24 -3.15
CA ILE A 134 -5.65 0.72 -4.00
C ILE A 134 -5.00 1.83 -3.16
N GLY A 135 -5.64 2.24 -2.07
CA GLY A 135 -5.06 3.20 -1.13
C GLY A 135 -3.73 2.73 -0.53
N TRP A 136 -3.63 1.45 -0.22
CA TRP A 136 -2.41 0.80 0.24
C TRP A 136 -1.34 0.77 -0.87
N ASP A 137 -1.69 0.38 -2.07
CA ASP A 137 -0.78 0.34 -3.21
C ASP A 137 -0.24 1.73 -3.55
N ALA A 138 -1.13 2.71 -3.70
CA ALA A 138 -0.75 4.09 -4.01
C ALA A 138 0.10 4.73 -2.91
N GLY A 139 -0.25 4.50 -1.65
CA GLY A 139 0.51 4.99 -0.50
C GLY A 139 1.94 4.45 -0.46
N ARG A 140 2.13 3.17 -0.77
CA ARG A 140 3.44 2.53 -0.83
C ARG A 140 4.30 3.06 -1.98
N ILE A 141 3.74 3.19 -3.17
CA ILE A 141 4.45 3.77 -4.31
C ILE A 141 4.97 5.17 -3.97
N ASN A 142 4.10 6.01 -3.44
CA ASN A 142 4.45 7.38 -3.04
C ASN A 142 5.59 7.39 -2.02
N PHE A 143 5.44 6.68 -0.91
CA PHE A 143 6.44 6.64 0.16
C PHE A 143 7.79 6.10 -0.33
N VAL A 144 7.80 4.96 -1.02
CA VAL A 144 9.02 4.33 -1.51
C VAL A 144 9.75 5.22 -2.53
N ALA A 145 9.01 5.89 -3.42
CA ALA A 145 9.61 6.84 -4.36
C ALA A 145 10.31 8.00 -3.64
N ARG A 146 9.67 8.58 -2.63
CA ARG A 146 10.25 9.66 -1.82
C ARG A 146 11.50 9.19 -1.06
N ALA A 147 11.41 8.01 -0.43
CA ALA A 147 12.53 7.41 0.30
C ALA A 147 13.72 7.12 -0.62
N CYS A 148 13.48 6.54 -1.79
CA CYS A 148 14.53 6.26 -2.77
C CYS A 148 15.17 7.54 -3.32
N CYS A 149 14.40 8.62 -3.47
CA CYS A 149 14.92 9.93 -3.85
C CYS A 149 15.83 10.51 -2.74
N ASP A 150 15.40 10.41 -1.48
CA ASP A 150 16.21 10.86 -0.33
C ASP A 150 17.54 10.10 -0.23
N MET A 151 17.57 8.83 -0.56
CA MET A 151 18.77 8.01 -0.61
C MET A 151 19.59 8.18 -1.89
N LYS A 152 19.14 9.04 -2.81
CA LYS A 152 19.80 9.28 -4.09
C LYS A 152 19.86 8.06 -5.03
N TYR A 153 18.96 7.11 -4.85
CA TYR A 153 18.83 5.97 -5.75
C TYR A 153 18.11 6.34 -7.04
N ILE A 154 17.20 7.32 -6.98
CA ILE A 154 16.51 7.90 -8.13
C ILE A 154 16.57 9.43 -8.07
N SER A 155 16.39 10.07 -9.21
CA SER A 155 16.31 11.53 -9.29
C SER A 155 14.98 12.07 -8.79
N GLU A 156 14.91 13.37 -8.53
CA GLU A 156 13.64 14.04 -8.20
C GLU A 156 12.60 13.89 -9.31
N MET A 157 13.01 13.97 -10.56
CA MET A 157 12.14 13.78 -11.72
C MET A 157 11.54 12.36 -11.73
N GLU A 158 12.36 11.34 -11.52
CA GLU A 158 11.90 9.95 -11.41
C GLU A 158 10.94 9.79 -10.24
N ALA A 159 11.26 10.35 -9.07
CA ALA A 159 10.37 10.30 -7.92
C ALA A 159 9.00 10.91 -8.21
N TRP A 160 8.96 12.09 -8.83
CA TRP A 160 7.69 12.72 -9.21
C TRP A 160 6.91 11.92 -10.25
N ASN A 161 7.59 11.23 -11.16
CA ASN A 161 6.90 10.33 -12.11
C ASN A 161 6.18 9.18 -11.40
N TYR A 162 6.80 8.57 -10.39
CA TYR A 162 6.15 7.53 -9.58
C TYR A 162 5.03 8.11 -8.69
N ILE A 163 5.25 9.28 -8.11
CA ILE A 163 4.24 9.99 -7.32
C ILE A 163 3.02 10.32 -8.18
N ASP A 164 3.24 10.75 -9.43
CA ASP A 164 2.16 11.00 -10.40
C ASP A 164 1.36 9.72 -10.69
N LYS A 165 2.01 8.59 -10.87
CA LYS A 165 1.33 7.29 -11.08
C LYS A 165 0.50 6.90 -9.86
N ALA A 166 1.03 7.07 -8.65
CA ALA A 166 0.30 6.82 -7.41
C ALA A 166 -0.93 7.72 -7.29
N TYR A 167 -0.78 9.00 -7.60
CA TYR A 167 -1.89 9.96 -7.59
C TYR A 167 -2.98 9.59 -8.59
N GLU A 168 -2.63 9.26 -9.82
CA GLU A 168 -3.56 8.81 -10.86
C GLU A 168 -4.34 7.58 -10.41
N LEU A 169 -3.64 6.60 -9.84
CA LEU A 169 -4.24 5.37 -9.33
C LEU A 169 -5.27 5.66 -8.23
N ALA A 170 -4.92 6.50 -7.25
CA ALA A 170 -5.82 6.87 -6.18
C ALA A 170 -6.97 7.76 -6.66
N HIS A 171 -6.68 8.76 -7.48
CA HIS A 171 -7.67 9.73 -7.98
C HIS A 171 -8.73 9.08 -8.87
N SER A 172 -8.37 8.07 -9.67
CA SER A 172 -9.32 7.32 -10.48
C SER A 172 -10.19 6.35 -9.66
N SER A 173 -9.81 6.04 -8.43
CA SER A 173 -10.49 5.06 -7.57
C SER A 173 -11.32 5.68 -6.45
N PHE A 174 -10.97 6.87 -5.98
CA PHE A 174 -11.60 7.50 -4.81
C PHE A 174 -12.05 8.93 -5.09
N THR A 175 -13.18 9.30 -4.47
CA THR A 175 -13.72 10.66 -4.48
C THR A 175 -13.50 11.39 -3.15
N SER A 176 -13.04 10.69 -2.11
CA SER A 176 -12.81 11.26 -0.78
C SER A 176 -11.53 10.71 -0.14
N TRP A 177 -10.96 11.53 0.73
CA TRP A 177 -9.84 11.14 1.59
C TRP A 177 -10.21 10.00 2.54
N HIS A 178 -11.42 10.02 3.06
CA HIS A 178 -11.93 8.97 3.94
C HIS A 178 -11.86 7.61 3.25
N ASP A 179 -12.37 7.50 2.03
CA ASP A 179 -12.40 6.22 1.29
C ASP A 179 -10.99 5.74 0.96
N MET A 180 -10.09 6.66 0.59
CA MET A 180 -8.69 6.31 0.36
C MET A 180 -8.00 5.86 1.66
N ALA A 181 -8.25 6.52 2.79
CA ALA A 181 -7.70 6.14 4.08
C ALA A 181 -8.19 4.76 4.51
N MET A 182 -9.47 4.45 4.33
CA MET A 182 -10.03 3.12 4.62
C MET A 182 -9.39 2.05 3.73
N SER A 183 -9.20 2.34 2.45
CA SER A 183 -8.51 1.45 1.52
C SER A 183 -7.07 1.19 1.92
N TYR A 184 -6.35 2.22 2.38
CA TYR A 184 -5.00 2.06 2.93
C TYR A 184 -4.99 1.12 4.15
N VAL A 185 -5.89 1.35 5.11
CA VAL A 185 -5.99 0.53 6.34
C VAL A 185 -6.32 -0.92 6.01
N ILE A 186 -7.27 -1.17 5.10
CA ILE A 186 -7.64 -2.52 4.66
C ILE A 186 -6.44 -3.23 4.01
N GLY A 187 -5.76 -2.58 3.07
CA GLY A 187 -4.59 -3.17 2.42
C GLY A 187 -3.48 -3.51 3.41
N ARG A 188 -3.23 -2.62 4.36
CA ARG A 188 -2.25 -2.87 5.41
C ARG A 188 -2.66 -4.01 6.35
N ALA A 189 -3.93 -4.13 6.68
CA ALA A 189 -4.46 -5.23 7.47
C ALA A 189 -4.29 -6.58 6.75
N ILE A 190 -4.53 -6.62 5.45
CA ILE A 190 -4.30 -7.80 4.61
C ILE A 190 -2.80 -8.16 4.54
N TRP A 191 -1.92 -7.15 4.60
CA TRP A 191 -0.47 -7.37 4.67
C TRP A 191 -0.02 -7.89 6.02
N GLY A 192 -0.53 -7.33 7.11
CA GLY A 192 -0.01 -7.57 8.47
C GLY A 192 -0.81 -8.54 9.33
N GLY A 193 -2.04 -8.86 8.97
CA GLY A 193 -2.93 -9.69 9.79
C GLY A 193 -3.12 -9.08 11.17
N THR A 194 -3.08 -9.89 12.22
CA THR A 194 -3.23 -9.45 13.62
C THR A 194 -2.12 -8.48 14.09
N ASN A 195 -1.00 -8.41 13.39
CA ASN A 195 0.02 -7.39 13.60
C ASN A 195 -0.42 -5.99 13.13
N ALA A 196 -1.59 -5.88 12.52
CA ALA A 196 -2.19 -4.61 12.11
C ALA A 196 -2.41 -3.62 13.27
N HIS A 197 -2.42 -4.06 14.52
CA HIS A 197 -2.47 -3.17 15.71
C HIS A 197 -1.35 -2.14 15.77
N ASN A 198 -0.20 -2.44 15.17
CA ASN A 198 0.91 -1.50 15.09
C ASN A 198 0.71 -0.40 14.05
N LEU A 199 -0.48 -0.31 13.45
CA LEU A 199 -0.77 0.49 12.28
C LEU A 199 -1.39 1.85 12.55
N GLY A 200 -1.34 2.31 13.79
CA GLY A 200 -2.00 3.56 14.14
C GLY A 200 -3.53 3.44 14.25
N MET A 201 -4.07 2.21 14.34
CA MET A 201 -5.48 1.98 14.65
C MET A 201 -5.77 2.13 16.15
N LYS A 202 -4.74 2.35 16.98
CA LYS A 202 -4.90 2.84 18.35
C LYS A 202 -4.96 4.37 18.29
N GLY A 203 -6.16 4.88 18.17
CA GLY A 203 -6.43 6.29 18.41
C GLY A 203 -6.29 6.64 19.87
#